data_c29aee700b3952935e8a58d58143d0a5
#
_entry.id   c29aee700b3952935e8a58d58143d0a5
#
_cell.length_a   1.000
_cell.length_b   1.000
_cell.length_c   1.000
_cell.angle_alpha   90.00
_cell.angle_beta   90.00
_cell.angle_gamma   90.00
#
_symmetry.space_group_name_H-M   'P 1'
#
loop_
_entity.id
_entity.type
_entity.pdbx_description
1 polymer ?
#
loop_
_entity_poly.entity_id
_entity_poly.type
_entity_poly.pdbx_seq_one_letter_code
_entity_poly.pdbx_strand_id
1 'polypeptide(L)'
;MHVGPTNSGKTHQALRALAAANTGFYAGPLRLLAHEIWDRLNKGQIVPAGVTLDPSAAADDNGGMDLLDGSVPTKPPILTKERNERFVRACNLITGEEQRIVAEDGLVSCTVEMLQFNRFIDVAVVDEIQMIADPGRGSGWTAAVLGLCAKEIHLCGEETAVEIVKDLVKETGDELIINRYQRLTPLRVANQSLNGDLKRIEKGDCVVSFSRSGIFALKKKIEDMTNLRCAVAYGRLPPEIRSEQAALFNDPNSGLDVIIGSDAIGMGLNLYVSDTRRFCTYHLHSHRKIKRIIFETSRKWDGTREVELSTSQIKQIGGRAGRYGLHGASSDGGIVTTLYPEDLPAVKAAMDSNIPPIPGAVLPLNVNAYFTVQQATLADKPQFTHVVETMSLFSRTRHPYIHGENKEHREVAEFLNTAFSHFTMDDAMIWFHSPVSWRDDVAKAVATRFLKDHQMRLRVKLTEALRQEKLLQNLEATYLAMEAQKKVSDPRATLMALETLHKSIILYMWMGQRMPVVFADLEEASELKEKAEKAMEFVLQIMTKGVRAKSIVGRLADERS
;
A
#
# COMPACT_ATOMS: atom_id res chain seq x y z
N MET A 1 -14.56 -0.80 17.37
CA MET A 1 -13.12 -0.84 17.07
C MET A 1 -12.62 -2.29 17.12
N HIS A 2 -11.80 -2.73 16.16
CA HIS A 2 -11.24 -4.07 16.06
C HIS A 2 -9.72 -3.98 16.20
N VAL A 3 -9.17 -4.47 17.29
CA VAL A 3 -7.75 -4.35 17.61
C VAL A 3 -7.07 -5.70 17.79
N GLY A 4 -5.86 -5.80 17.28
CA GLY A 4 -5.07 -7.02 17.38
C GLY A 4 -3.82 -6.98 16.50
N PRO A 5 -2.92 -7.95 16.68
CA PRO A 5 -1.70 -8.04 15.89
C PRO A 5 -1.98 -8.37 14.42
N THR A 6 -0.97 -8.30 13.60
CA THR A 6 -1.04 -8.77 12.21
C THR A 6 -1.45 -10.25 12.18
N ASN A 7 -2.33 -10.63 11.24
CA ASN A 7 -2.87 -11.99 11.11
C ASN A 7 -3.77 -12.43 12.28
N SER A 8 -4.60 -11.53 12.78
CA SER A 8 -5.61 -11.80 13.83
C SER A 8 -7.05 -11.90 13.30
N GLY A 9 -7.30 -11.57 12.03
CA GLY A 9 -8.64 -11.55 11.45
C GLY A 9 -9.46 -10.28 11.80
N LYS A 10 -8.87 -9.27 12.43
CA LYS A 10 -9.54 -8.04 12.86
C LYS A 10 -10.34 -7.35 11.74
N THR A 11 -9.75 -7.18 10.55
CA THR A 11 -10.42 -6.54 9.40
C THR A 11 -11.51 -7.42 8.80
N HIS A 12 -11.45 -8.75 8.98
CA HIS A 12 -12.41 -9.68 8.40
C HIS A 12 -13.84 -9.44 8.91
N GLN A 13 -14.04 -9.25 10.21
CA GLN A 13 -15.37 -8.99 10.78
C GLN A 13 -15.94 -7.64 10.31
N ALA A 14 -15.12 -6.60 10.25
CA ALA A 14 -15.51 -5.30 9.73
C ALA A 14 -15.95 -5.38 8.25
N LEU A 15 -15.22 -6.15 7.43
CA LEU A 15 -15.58 -6.36 6.02
C LEU A 15 -16.88 -7.16 5.85
N ARG A 16 -17.20 -8.08 6.77
CA ARG A 16 -18.48 -8.78 6.77
C ARG A 16 -19.66 -7.85 7.07
N ALA A 17 -19.47 -6.90 8.00
CA ALA A 17 -20.46 -5.86 8.28
C ALA A 17 -20.67 -4.97 7.06
N LEU A 18 -19.59 -4.53 6.40
CA LEU A 18 -19.65 -3.75 5.17
C LEU A 18 -20.37 -4.51 4.04
N ALA A 19 -20.09 -5.80 3.85
CA ALA A 19 -20.75 -6.62 2.84
C ALA A 19 -22.26 -6.83 3.11
N ALA A 20 -22.71 -6.72 4.35
CA ALA A 20 -24.11 -6.78 4.73
C ALA A 20 -24.86 -5.43 4.56
N ALA A 21 -24.13 -4.32 4.51
CA ALA A 21 -24.71 -2.98 4.42
C ALA A 21 -25.23 -2.64 3.02
N ASN A 22 -26.20 -1.74 2.91
CA ASN A 22 -26.66 -1.23 1.61
C ASN A 22 -25.69 -0.19 1.04
N THR A 23 -25.21 0.72 1.89
CA THR A 23 -24.25 1.77 1.54
C THR A 23 -23.07 1.74 2.50
N GLY A 24 -21.88 2.04 2.01
CA GLY A 24 -20.74 2.06 2.92
C GLY A 24 -19.39 2.28 2.23
N PHE A 25 -18.38 2.55 3.09
CA PHE A 25 -17.00 2.75 2.67
C PHE A 25 -16.06 1.71 3.29
N TYR A 26 -15.13 1.22 2.49
CA TYR A 26 -13.84 0.72 2.98
C TYR A 26 -12.78 1.76 2.68
N ALA A 27 -12.08 2.23 3.69
CA ALA A 27 -10.98 3.18 3.59
C ALA A 27 -9.68 2.53 4.07
N GLY A 28 -8.76 2.31 3.14
CA GLY A 28 -7.46 1.69 3.42
C GLY A 28 -6.28 2.65 3.32
N PRO A 29 -5.12 2.28 3.90
CA PRO A 29 -3.90 3.10 3.84
C PRO A 29 -3.26 3.11 2.46
N LEU A 30 -3.56 2.11 1.63
CA LEU A 30 -2.89 1.88 0.36
C LEU A 30 -3.88 1.56 -0.76
N ARG A 31 -3.59 2.07 -1.95
CA ARG A 31 -4.34 1.79 -3.17
C ARG A 31 -4.51 0.28 -3.41
N LEU A 32 -3.45 -0.50 -3.20
CA LEU A 32 -3.48 -1.94 -3.39
C LEU A 32 -4.53 -2.65 -2.51
N LEU A 33 -4.67 -2.22 -1.25
CA LEU A 33 -5.70 -2.76 -0.36
C LEU A 33 -7.10 -2.35 -0.79
N ALA A 34 -7.27 -1.11 -1.26
CA ALA A 34 -8.55 -0.66 -1.81
C ALA A 34 -8.95 -1.49 -3.03
N HIS A 35 -8.01 -1.77 -3.94
CA HIS A 35 -8.23 -2.67 -5.09
C HIS A 35 -8.61 -4.09 -4.66
N GLU A 36 -7.92 -4.64 -3.68
CA GLU A 36 -8.22 -5.98 -3.18
C GLU A 36 -9.64 -6.08 -2.64
N ILE A 37 -10.06 -5.13 -1.80
CA ILE A 37 -11.40 -5.15 -1.22
C ILE A 37 -12.47 -4.90 -2.28
N TRP A 38 -12.23 -3.97 -3.21
CA TRP A 38 -13.07 -3.76 -4.37
C TRP A 38 -13.28 -5.05 -5.19
N ASP A 39 -12.21 -5.76 -5.51
CA ASP A 39 -12.26 -7.02 -6.27
C ASP A 39 -13.02 -8.11 -5.51
N ARG A 40 -12.73 -8.27 -4.22
CA ARG A 40 -13.37 -9.28 -3.36
C ARG A 40 -14.87 -9.05 -3.18
N LEU A 41 -15.33 -7.81 -3.04
CA LEU A 41 -16.75 -7.47 -2.95
C LEU A 41 -17.46 -7.75 -4.27
N ASN A 42 -16.90 -7.30 -5.40
CA ASN A 42 -17.47 -7.53 -6.74
C ASN A 42 -17.44 -9.00 -7.18
N LYS A 43 -16.61 -9.82 -6.56
CA LYS A 43 -16.58 -11.30 -6.77
C LYS A 43 -17.39 -12.09 -5.75
N GLY A 44 -17.99 -11.44 -4.75
CA GLY A 44 -18.74 -12.12 -3.69
C GLY A 44 -17.86 -12.97 -2.77
N GLN A 45 -16.60 -12.62 -2.59
CA GLN A 45 -15.64 -13.36 -1.75
C GLN A 45 -15.69 -12.94 -0.28
N ILE A 46 -16.59 -12.05 0.09
CA ILE A 46 -16.81 -11.62 1.46
C ILE A 46 -18.24 -12.00 1.85
N VAL A 47 -18.36 -12.96 2.75
CA VAL A 47 -19.66 -13.39 3.27
C VAL A 47 -20.23 -12.31 4.17
N PRO A 48 -21.45 -11.79 3.92
CA PRO A 48 -22.08 -10.78 4.76
C PRO A 48 -22.24 -11.23 6.21
N ALA A 49 -22.24 -10.28 7.14
CA ALA A 49 -22.57 -10.55 8.54
C ALA A 49 -23.99 -11.11 8.66
N GLY A 50 -24.23 -12.00 9.63
CA GLY A 50 -25.54 -12.65 9.83
C GLY A 50 -25.83 -13.83 8.89
N VAL A 51 -25.01 -14.06 7.86
CA VAL A 51 -25.14 -15.24 7.00
C VAL A 51 -24.29 -16.37 7.56
N THR A 52 -24.94 -17.48 7.90
CA THR A 52 -24.29 -18.76 8.21
C THR A 52 -24.19 -19.55 6.90
N LEU A 53 -23.00 -20.02 6.59
CA LEU A 53 -22.83 -20.98 5.48
C LEU A 53 -23.36 -22.33 5.94
N ASP A 54 -24.27 -22.89 5.16
CA ASP A 54 -24.81 -24.23 5.41
C ASP A 54 -23.68 -25.25 5.23
N PRO A 55 -23.34 -26.07 6.23
CA PRO A 55 -22.26 -27.05 6.12
C PRO A 55 -22.46 -28.05 4.99
N SER A 56 -23.74 -28.32 4.62
CA SER A 56 -24.09 -29.23 3.54
C SER A 56 -23.81 -28.71 2.14
N ALA A 57 -23.75 -27.37 1.94
CA ALA A 57 -23.41 -26.77 0.65
C ALA A 57 -21.89 -26.74 0.37
N ALA A 58 -21.08 -27.07 1.37
CA ALA A 58 -19.62 -27.20 1.25
C ALA A 58 -19.18 -28.66 0.95
N ALA A 59 -20.12 -29.63 0.92
CA ALA A 59 -19.83 -31.06 0.78
C ALA A 59 -19.60 -31.52 -0.67
N ASP A 60 -19.86 -30.68 -1.67
CA ASP A 60 -19.57 -31.01 -3.07
C ASP A 60 -18.13 -30.78 -3.50
N ASP A 61 -17.27 -30.31 -2.60
CA ASP A 61 -15.83 -30.13 -2.88
C ASP A 61 -14.98 -30.70 -1.73
N ASN A 62 -14.72 -31.98 -1.79
CA ASN A 62 -13.76 -32.81 -1.05
C ASN A 62 -12.98 -32.16 0.10
N GLY A 63 -13.40 -32.38 1.30
CA GLY A 63 -12.59 -32.11 2.49
C GLY A 63 -13.37 -32.15 3.78
N GLY A 64 -13.55 -33.35 4.35
CA GLY A 64 -14.27 -33.61 5.60
C GLY A 64 -13.87 -32.64 6.72
N MET A 65 -14.87 -32.11 7.38
CA MET A 65 -14.74 -31.32 8.59
C MET A 65 -15.66 -31.85 9.65
N ASP A 66 -15.06 -32.44 10.70
CA ASP A 66 -15.75 -32.85 11.91
C ASP A 66 -16.45 -31.67 12.58
N LEU A 67 -17.79 -31.72 12.63
CA LEU A 67 -18.63 -30.82 13.39
C LEU A 67 -19.22 -31.60 14.58
N LEU A 68 -18.50 -31.62 15.66
CA LEU A 68 -19.05 -32.01 16.97
C LEU A 68 -18.41 -31.09 18.01
N ASP A 69 -19.04 -29.99 18.29
CA ASP A 69 -19.19 -29.33 19.59
C ASP A 69 -19.73 -27.90 19.42
N GLY A 70 -20.72 -27.52 20.24
CA GLY A 70 -21.45 -26.25 20.22
C GLY A 70 -20.67 -24.97 20.57
N SER A 71 -19.42 -24.87 20.20
CA SER A 71 -18.58 -23.68 20.35
C SER A 71 -18.66 -22.80 19.11
N VAL A 72 -18.72 -21.49 19.33
CA VAL A 72 -18.65 -20.45 18.29
C VAL A 72 -17.53 -20.76 17.29
N PRO A 73 -17.78 -20.77 15.97
CA PRO A 73 -16.77 -21.11 14.97
C PRO A 73 -15.55 -20.18 15.09
N THR A 74 -14.45 -20.68 15.62
CA THR A 74 -13.17 -19.97 15.72
C THR A 74 -12.42 -19.90 14.40
N LYS A 75 -12.93 -20.55 13.34
CA LYS A 75 -12.30 -20.57 12.01
C LYS A 75 -13.15 -19.79 10.99
N PRO A 76 -12.58 -18.81 10.28
CA PRO A 76 -13.30 -18.18 9.18
C PRO A 76 -13.59 -19.23 8.08
N PRO A 77 -14.79 -19.20 7.47
CA PRO A 77 -15.15 -20.15 6.43
C PRO A 77 -14.19 -20.01 5.24
N ILE A 78 -13.77 -21.14 4.69
CA ILE A 78 -12.93 -21.23 3.50
C ILE A 78 -13.80 -20.86 2.30
N LEU A 79 -13.52 -19.72 1.67
CA LEU A 79 -14.17 -19.32 0.43
C LEU A 79 -13.34 -19.81 -0.76
N THR A 80 -14.02 -20.45 -1.71
CA THR A 80 -13.45 -20.82 -3.00
C THR A 80 -12.95 -19.57 -3.74
N LYS A 81 -11.92 -19.71 -4.56
CA LYS A 81 -11.33 -18.62 -5.38
C LYS A 81 -12.26 -18.11 -6.47
N GLU A 82 -13.36 -18.80 -6.72
CA GLU A 82 -14.31 -18.48 -7.75
C GLU A 82 -15.29 -17.38 -7.33
N ARG A 83 -15.85 -16.72 -8.32
CA ARG A 83 -16.91 -15.74 -8.14
C ARG A 83 -18.12 -16.41 -7.51
N ASN A 84 -18.55 -15.90 -6.36
CA ASN A 84 -19.74 -16.39 -5.69
C ASN A 84 -20.89 -15.40 -5.92
N GLU A 85 -21.73 -15.68 -6.90
CA GLU A 85 -22.85 -14.81 -7.30
C GLU A 85 -23.79 -14.48 -6.13
N ARG A 86 -23.92 -15.37 -5.14
CA ARG A 86 -24.78 -15.16 -3.97
C ARG A 86 -24.34 -13.99 -3.09
N PHE A 87 -23.05 -13.67 -3.06
CA PHE A 87 -22.49 -12.66 -2.17
C PHE A 87 -21.85 -11.48 -2.93
N VAL A 88 -22.06 -11.40 -4.24
CA VAL A 88 -21.61 -10.26 -5.05
C VAL A 88 -22.24 -8.98 -4.51
N ARG A 89 -21.39 -7.99 -4.27
CA ARG A 89 -21.78 -6.64 -3.87
C ARG A 89 -21.15 -5.63 -4.83
N ALA A 90 -22.00 -4.87 -5.52
CA ALA A 90 -21.51 -3.79 -6.37
C ALA A 90 -20.72 -2.79 -5.53
N CYS A 91 -19.45 -2.65 -5.86
CA CYS A 91 -18.51 -1.78 -5.15
C CYS A 91 -17.74 -0.92 -6.14
N ASN A 92 -17.73 0.37 -5.92
CA ASN A 92 -16.93 1.33 -6.68
C ASN A 92 -15.50 1.38 -6.11
N LEU A 93 -14.53 1.70 -6.96
CA LEU A 93 -13.15 1.96 -6.55
C LEU A 93 -12.84 3.43 -6.74
N ILE A 94 -12.36 4.10 -5.67
CA ILE A 94 -11.94 5.49 -5.72
C ILE A 94 -10.58 5.64 -5.05
N THR A 95 -9.57 5.93 -5.85
CA THR A 95 -8.21 6.21 -5.37
C THR A 95 -7.75 7.57 -5.89
N GLY A 96 -6.59 8.05 -5.42
CA GLY A 96 -6.02 9.30 -5.90
C GLY A 96 -5.67 9.32 -7.39
N GLU A 97 -5.66 8.18 -8.05
CA GLU A 97 -5.17 7.99 -9.42
C GLU A 97 -6.21 7.34 -10.33
N GLU A 98 -7.19 6.65 -9.77
CA GLU A 98 -8.13 5.83 -10.52
C GLU A 98 -9.52 5.85 -9.89
N GLN A 99 -10.52 5.89 -10.74
CA GLN A 99 -11.93 5.72 -10.37
C GLN A 99 -12.57 4.66 -11.27
N ARG A 100 -13.22 3.67 -10.66
CA ARG A 100 -14.04 2.66 -11.35
C ARG A 100 -15.44 2.68 -10.76
N ILE A 101 -16.38 3.17 -11.50
CA ILE A 101 -17.78 3.25 -11.07
C ILE A 101 -18.51 2.02 -11.62
N VAL A 102 -19.02 1.20 -10.72
CA VAL A 102 -19.79 -0.01 -11.02
C VAL A 102 -21.29 0.23 -10.80
N ALA A 103 -21.64 1.08 -9.83
CA ALA A 103 -23.01 1.43 -9.52
C ALA A 103 -23.10 2.89 -9.03
N GLU A 104 -24.21 3.55 -9.25
CA GLU A 104 -24.43 4.92 -8.76
C GLU A 104 -24.48 4.97 -7.24
N ASP A 105 -25.21 4.04 -6.64
CA ASP A 105 -25.29 3.85 -5.20
C ASP A 105 -24.73 2.49 -4.81
N GLY A 106 -24.10 2.40 -3.64
CA GLY A 106 -23.55 1.13 -3.16
C GLY A 106 -22.33 1.30 -2.28
N LEU A 107 -21.52 0.26 -2.30
CA LEU A 107 -20.28 0.24 -1.55
C LEU A 107 -19.17 0.95 -2.32
N VAL A 108 -18.24 1.53 -1.59
CA VAL A 108 -17.05 2.18 -2.16
C VAL A 108 -15.81 1.67 -1.43
N SER A 109 -14.84 1.19 -2.19
CA SER A 109 -13.49 0.91 -1.68
C SER A 109 -12.55 2.03 -2.09
N CYS A 110 -11.88 2.66 -1.14
CA CYS A 110 -11.05 3.84 -1.41
C CYS A 110 -9.78 3.87 -0.54
N THR A 111 -8.87 4.78 -0.88
CA THR A 111 -7.85 5.21 0.08
C THR A 111 -8.44 6.24 1.04
N VAL A 112 -7.91 6.34 2.26
CA VAL A 112 -8.50 7.15 3.33
C VAL A 112 -8.69 8.62 2.93
N GLU A 113 -7.80 9.16 2.10
CA GLU A 113 -7.86 10.54 1.62
C GLU A 113 -9.00 10.80 0.61
N MET A 114 -9.62 9.73 0.11
CA MET A 114 -10.71 9.80 -0.87
C MET A 114 -12.09 9.59 -0.24
N LEU A 115 -12.17 9.55 1.09
CA LEU A 115 -13.43 9.50 1.82
C LEU A 115 -14.30 10.71 1.53
N GLN A 116 -15.60 10.48 1.40
CA GLN A 116 -16.62 11.51 1.21
C GLN A 116 -17.39 11.74 2.52
N PHE A 117 -17.41 12.97 3.01
CA PHE A 117 -18.01 13.33 4.30
C PHE A 117 -19.40 13.96 4.18
N ASN A 118 -19.91 14.15 2.95
CA ASN A 118 -21.13 14.87 2.64
C ASN A 118 -22.36 13.96 2.47
N ARG A 119 -22.27 12.68 2.80
CA ARG A 119 -23.36 11.72 2.69
C ARG A 119 -23.45 10.82 3.92
N PHE A 120 -24.68 10.44 4.28
CA PHE A 120 -24.92 9.44 5.32
C PHE A 120 -24.86 8.04 4.74
N ILE A 121 -24.18 7.11 5.44
CA ILE A 121 -23.96 5.73 5.02
C ILE A 121 -24.28 4.75 6.15
N ASP A 122 -24.48 3.47 5.81
CA ASP A 122 -24.75 2.45 6.82
C ASP A 122 -23.48 2.06 7.57
N VAL A 123 -22.41 1.68 6.86
CA VAL A 123 -21.17 1.14 7.46
C VAL A 123 -19.93 1.77 6.84
N ALA A 124 -19.01 2.23 7.69
CA ALA A 124 -17.66 2.60 7.29
C ALA A 124 -16.63 1.65 7.92
N VAL A 125 -15.65 1.20 7.13
CA VAL A 125 -14.48 0.45 7.61
C VAL A 125 -13.25 1.29 7.36
N VAL A 126 -12.55 1.70 8.42
CA VAL A 126 -11.28 2.45 8.36
C VAL A 126 -10.18 1.55 8.84
N ASP A 127 -9.30 1.16 7.93
CA ASP A 127 -8.25 0.18 8.21
C ASP A 127 -6.93 0.85 8.62
N GLU A 128 -6.10 0.12 9.39
CA GLU A 128 -4.81 0.58 9.94
C GLU A 128 -4.91 1.90 10.72
N ILE A 129 -5.88 1.97 11.67
CA ILE A 129 -6.20 3.20 12.44
C ILE A 129 -5.00 3.79 13.19
N GLN A 130 -3.94 3.02 13.51
CA GLN A 130 -2.73 3.57 14.12
C GLN A 130 -2.00 4.56 13.21
N MET A 131 -2.30 4.58 11.90
CA MET A 131 -1.81 5.60 10.97
C MET A 131 -2.33 7.01 11.27
N ILE A 132 -3.29 7.17 12.18
CA ILE A 132 -3.78 8.47 12.64
C ILE A 132 -2.66 9.37 13.22
N ALA A 133 -1.57 8.77 13.70
CA ALA A 133 -0.40 9.48 14.18
C ALA A 133 0.69 9.69 13.11
N ASP A 134 0.48 9.27 11.86
CA ASP A 134 1.47 9.48 10.80
C ASP A 134 1.60 10.95 10.45
N PRO A 135 2.81 11.57 10.54
CA PRO A 135 2.98 13.00 10.34
C PRO A 135 2.56 13.50 8.95
N GLY A 136 2.66 12.66 7.91
CA GLY A 136 2.34 13.05 6.53
C GLY A 136 0.89 12.77 6.13
N ARG A 137 0.29 11.71 6.66
CA ARG A 137 -1.00 11.20 6.18
C ARG A 137 -2.05 11.05 7.28
N GLY A 138 -1.68 11.11 8.55
CA GLY A 138 -2.55 10.81 9.69
C GLY A 138 -3.82 11.64 9.75
N SER A 139 -3.78 12.85 9.19
CA SER A 139 -4.94 13.74 9.09
C SER A 139 -6.15 13.11 8.36
N GLY A 140 -5.91 12.20 7.40
CA GLY A 140 -6.99 11.47 6.73
C GLY A 140 -7.74 10.54 7.68
N TRP A 141 -7.04 9.86 8.60
CA TRP A 141 -7.67 9.03 9.64
C TRP A 141 -8.37 9.87 10.70
N THR A 142 -7.78 11.00 11.09
CA THR A 142 -8.44 11.95 12.01
C THR A 142 -9.75 12.45 11.41
N ALA A 143 -9.74 12.86 10.14
CA ALA A 143 -10.94 13.27 9.43
C ALA A 143 -11.98 12.15 9.33
N ALA A 144 -11.53 10.90 9.10
CA ALA A 144 -12.42 9.74 9.04
C ALA A 144 -13.13 9.48 10.38
N VAL A 145 -12.41 9.55 11.50
CA VAL A 145 -13.01 9.33 12.83
C VAL A 145 -13.99 10.42 13.21
N LEU A 146 -13.65 11.69 12.92
CA LEU A 146 -14.45 12.83 13.36
C LEU A 146 -15.55 13.27 12.37
N GLY A 147 -15.40 12.96 11.09
CA GLY A 147 -16.22 13.54 10.04
C GLY A 147 -17.13 12.58 9.28
N LEU A 148 -16.95 11.27 9.41
CA LEU A 148 -17.81 10.31 8.72
C LEU A 148 -19.22 10.30 9.33
N CYS A 149 -20.22 10.48 8.49
CA CYS A 149 -21.63 10.35 8.85
C CYS A 149 -22.09 8.90 8.55
N ALA A 150 -21.94 8.00 9.51
CA ALA A 150 -22.29 6.58 9.36
C ALA A 150 -23.07 6.07 10.56
N LYS A 151 -23.91 5.02 10.35
CA LYS A 151 -24.56 4.33 11.47
C LYS A 151 -23.55 3.59 12.33
N GLU A 152 -22.57 2.92 11.67
CA GLU A 152 -21.51 2.19 12.31
C GLU A 152 -20.15 2.49 11.65
N ILE A 153 -19.14 2.77 12.46
CA ILE A 153 -17.75 2.95 12.00
C ILE A 153 -16.89 1.86 12.61
N HIS A 154 -16.32 1.00 11.77
CA HIS A 154 -15.41 -0.06 12.15
C HIS A 154 -13.95 0.39 11.98
N LEU A 155 -13.28 0.76 13.08
CA LEU A 155 -11.87 1.12 13.10
C LEU A 155 -11.04 -0.14 13.31
N CYS A 156 -10.19 -0.52 12.35
CA CYS A 156 -9.35 -1.72 12.41
C CYS A 156 -7.87 -1.33 12.58
N GLY A 157 -7.17 -1.93 13.54
CA GLY A 157 -5.74 -1.66 13.70
C GLY A 157 -5.08 -2.26 14.94
N GLU A 158 -4.07 -1.56 15.44
CA GLU A 158 -3.28 -1.97 16.60
C GLU A 158 -3.85 -1.44 17.90
N GLU A 159 -3.54 -2.12 19.01
CA GLU A 159 -3.93 -1.69 20.37
C GLU A 159 -3.42 -0.28 20.72
N THR A 160 -2.31 0.14 20.10
CA THR A 160 -1.66 1.45 20.32
C THR A 160 -2.56 2.65 20.02
N ALA A 161 -3.58 2.48 19.18
CA ALA A 161 -4.52 3.54 18.81
C ALA A 161 -5.72 3.67 19.77
N VAL A 162 -5.92 2.71 20.68
CA VAL A 162 -7.14 2.63 21.49
C VAL A 162 -7.37 3.88 22.33
N GLU A 163 -6.34 4.36 23.03
CA GLU A 163 -6.50 5.51 23.95
C GLU A 163 -6.82 6.79 23.18
N ILE A 164 -6.15 7.03 22.05
CA ILE A 164 -6.43 8.20 21.21
C ILE A 164 -7.84 8.14 20.62
N VAL A 165 -8.28 6.97 20.15
CA VAL A 165 -9.65 6.79 19.63
C VAL A 165 -10.69 7.01 20.73
N LYS A 166 -10.45 6.53 21.97
CA LYS A 166 -11.33 6.81 23.10
C LYS A 166 -11.49 8.30 23.36
N ASP A 167 -10.39 9.06 23.29
CA ASP A 167 -10.44 10.50 23.55
C ASP A 167 -11.15 11.26 22.43
N LEU A 168 -10.95 10.87 21.17
CA LEU A 168 -11.68 11.43 20.02
C LEU A 168 -13.19 11.14 20.11
N VAL A 169 -13.57 9.91 20.42
CA VAL A 169 -14.98 9.50 20.51
C VAL A 169 -15.72 10.18 21.66
N LYS A 170 -15.04 10.58 22.74
CA LYS A 170 -15.63 11.42 23.80
C LYS A 170 -16.09 12.77 23.25
N GLU A 171 -15.39 13.34 22.29
CA GLU A 171 -15.75 14.63 21.69
C GLU A 171 -16.95 14.51 20.75
N THR A 172 -17.11 13.39 20.04
CA THR A 172 -18.25 13.15 19.14
C THR A 172 -19.50 12.65 19.89
N GLY A 173 -19.33 12.13 21.09
CA GLY A 173 -20.43 11.56 21.88
C GLY A 173 -20.89 10.18 21.40
N ASP A 174 -20.11 9.51 20.56
CA ASP A 174 -20.42 8.18 20.06
C ASP A 174 -20.10 7.08 21.08
N GLU A 175 -20.75 5.93 20.96
CA GLU A 175 -20.45 4.73 21.73
C GLU A 175 -19.25 3.97 21.12
N LEU A 176 -18.24 3.64 21.94
CA LEU A 176 -17.07 2.89 21.52
C LEU A 176 -17.07 1.47 22.06
N ILE A 177 -17.20 0.48 21.16
CA ILE A 177 -17.07 -0.94 21.47
C ILE A 177 -15.70 -1.43 20.99
N ILE A 178 -14.92 -2.08 21.88
CA ILE A 178 -13.57 -2.54 21.55
C ILE A 178 -13.52 -4.07 21.54
N ASN A 179 -13.30 -4.62 20.35
CA ASN A 179 -13.13 -6.06 20.10
C ASN A 179 -11.63 -6.37 19.97
N ARG A 180 -11.11 -7.24 20.85
CA ARG A 180 -9.71 -7.64 20.86
C ARG A 180 -9.51 -9.01 20.25
N TYR A 181 -8.58 -9.10 19.31
CA TYR A 181 -8.28 -10.32 18.56
C TYR A 181 -6.87 -10.82 18.88
N GLN A 182 -6.73 -12.13 18.94
CA GLN A 182 -5.44 -12.77 19.08
C GLN A 182 -4.93 -13.24 17.70
N ARG A 183 -3.64 -13.41 17.58
CA ARG A 183 -3.02 -13.91 16.37
C ARG A 183 -3.48 -15.35 16.09
N LEU A 184 -3.87 -15.63 14.84
CA LEU A 184 -4.43 -16.93 14.42
C LEU A 184 -3.37 -18.05 14.32
N THR A 185 -2.09 -17.70 14.12
CA THR A 185 -0.99 -18.66 14.02
C THR A 185 0.16 -18.24 14.92
N PRO A 186 0.87 -19.18 15.57
CA PRO A 186 2.02 -18.83 16.41
C PRO A 186 3.11 -18.12 15.59
N LEU A 187 3.87 -17.25 16.27
CA LEU A 187 5.02 -16.54 15.72
C LEU A 187 6.15 -16.65 16.72
N ARG A 188 7.31 -17.07 16.27
CA ARG A 188 8.48 -17.21 17.13
C ARG A 188 9.70 -16.52 16.56
N VAL A 189 10.54 -15.97 17.41
CA VAL A 189 11.86 -15.50 17.02
C VAL A 189 12.85 -16.65 17.14
N ALA A 190 13.66 -16.85 16.11
CA ALA A 190 14.69 -17.88 16.12
C ALA A 190 15.76 -17.57 17.18
N ASN A 191 16.35 -18.61 17.75
CA ASN A 191 17.43 -18.47 18.75
C ASN A 191 18.76 -18.01 18.12
N GLN A 192 18.94 -18.23 16.82
CA GLN A 192 20.16 -17.90 16.09
C GLN A 192 19.83 -17.16 14.79
N SER A 193 20.72 -16.27 14.38
CA SER A 193 20.72 -15.66 13.06
C SER A 193 21.22 -16.64 11.99
N LEU A 194 21.24 -16.21 10.73
CA LEU A 194 21.86 -16.96 9.65
C LEU A 194 23.40 -16.84 9.67
N ASN A 195 23.98 -16.02 10.55
CA ASN A 195 25.43 -15.73 10.67
C ASN A 195 26.05 -15.25 9.34
N GLY A 196 25.31 -14.50 8.54
CA GLY A 196 25.73 -14.00 7.23
C GLY A 196 25.75 -15.07 6.12
N ASP A 197 25.42 -16.32 6.43
CA ASP A 197 25.45 -17.42 5.46
C ASP A 197 24.17 -17.48 4.61
N LEU A 198 24.23 -16.94 3.40
CA LEU A 198 23.12 -16.93 2.44
C LEU A 198 22.73 -18.33 1.93
N LYS A 199 23.57 -19.35 2.09
CA LYS A 199 23.24 -20.75 1.73
C LYS A 199 22.18 -21.34 2.65
N ARG A 200 21.93 -20.73 3.82
CA ARG A 200 20.88 -21.12 4.77
C ARG A 200 19.50 -20.55 4.45
N ILE A 201 19.41 -19.79 3.36
CA ILE A 201 18.13 -19.29 2.85
C ILE A 201 17.39 -20.43 2.16
N GLU A 202 16.09 -20.54 2.43
CA GLU A 202 15.24 -21.64 1.99
C GLU A 202 14.05 -21.13 1.17
N LYS A 203 13.39 -22.06 0.47
CA LYS A 203 12.13 -21.77 -0.25
C LYS A 203 11.03 -21.31 0.71
N GLY A 204 10.40 -20.18 0.40
CA GLY A 204 9.38 -19.56 1.23
C GLY A 204 9.92 -18.53 2.22
N ASP A 205 11.22 -18.24 2.19
CA ASP A 205 11.80 -17.14 2.96
C ASP A 205 11.48 -15.78 2.35
N CYS A 206 11.35 -14.79 3.24
CA CYS A 206 11.32 -13.39 2.90
C CYS A 206 12.51 -12.67 3.54
N VAL A 207 13.38 -12.09 2.73
CA VAL A 207 14.52 -11.29 3.20
C VAL A 207 14.15 -9.82 3.13
N VAL A 208 14.33 -9.09 4.24
CA VAL A 208 13.96 -7.67 4.34
C VAL A 208 15.21 -6.81 4.36
N SER A 209 15.31 -5.90 3.38
CA SER A 209 16.40 -4.94 3.22
C SER A 209 15.83 -3.56 2.92
N PHE A 210 16.35 -2.53 3.57
CA PHE A 210 15.79 -1.17 3.53
C PHE A 210 16.41 -0.27 2.47
N SER A 211 17.31 -0.80 1.66
CA SER A 211 17.87 -0.07 0.52
C SER A 211 17.59 -0.80 -0.80
N ARG A 212 17.25 -0.03 -1.84
CA ARG A 212 17.06 -0.60 -3.18
C ARG A 212 18.32 -1.31 -3.69
N SER A 213 19.49 -0.71 -3.48
CA SER A 213 20.78 -1.31 -3.85
C SER A 213 21.03 -2.61 -3.08
N GLY A 214 20.71 -2.67 -1.78
CA GLY A 214 20.78 -3.86 -0.94
C GLY A 214 19.87 -4.98 -1.45
N ILE A 215 18.62 -4.67 -1.79
CA ILE A 215 17.67 -5.66 -2.36
C ILE A 215 18.25 -6.34 -3.60
N PHE A 216 18.77 -5.57 -4.57
CA PHE A 216 19.34 -6.16 -5.79
C PHE A 216 20.70 -6.83 -5.56
N ALA A 217 21.50 -6.35 -4.60
CA ALA A 217 22.76 -7.00 -4.22
C ALA A 217 22.50 -8.37 -3.56
N LEU A 218 21.53 -8.43 -2.62
CA LEU A 218 21.09 -9.68 -2.00
C LEU A 218 20.51 -10.65 -3.02
N LYS A 219 19.61 -10.17 -3.91
CA LYS A 219 19.07 -10.97 -4.99
C LYS A 219 20.18 -11.66 -5.79
N LYS A 220 21.15 -10.87 -6.25
CA LYS A 220 22.27 -11.41 -7.02
C LYS A 220 23.07 -12.43 -6.22
N LYS A 221 23.44 -12.11 -4.97
CA LYS A 221 24.23 -13.02 -4.12
C LYS A 221 23.50 -14.33 -3.83
N ILE A 222 22.20 -14.28 -3.49
CA ILE A 222 21.40 -15.47 -3.23
C ILE A 222 21.30 -16.34 -4.49
N GLU A 223 20.99 -15.75 -5.64
CA GLU A 223 20.88 -16.48 -6.91
C GLU A 223 22.21 -17.04 -7.42
N ASP A 224 23.35 -16.39 -7.09
CA ASP A 224 24.69 -16.87 -7.45
C ASP A 224 25.20 -17.98 -6.50
N MET A 225 24.83 -17.92 -5.20
CA MET A 225 25.31 -18.86 -4.17
C MET A 225 24.39 -20.06 -3.97
N THR A 226 23.15 -19.99 -4.45
CA THR A 226 22.12 -21.02 -4.28
C THR A 226 21.45 -21.30 -5.63
N ASN A 227 20.62 -22.34 -5.69
CA ASN A 227 19.76 -22.59 -6.85
C ASN A 227 18.39 -21.89 -6.76
N LEU A 228 18.21 -21.01 -5.77
CA LEU A 228 16.95 -20.29 -5.54
C LEU A 228 16.85 -19.08 -6.45
N ARG A 229 15.61 -18.69 -6.79
CA ARG A 229 15.30 -17.48 -7.54
C ARG A 229 14.48 -16.52 -6.68
N CYS A 230 14.73 -15.22 -6.84
CA CYS A 230 14.18 -14.21 -5.96
C CYS A 230 13.21 -13.28 -6.68
N ALA A 231 11.97 -13.17 -6.16
CA ALA A 231 11.08 -12.07 -6.41
C ALA A 231 11.56 -10.82 -5.66
N VAL A 232 11.15 -9.62 -6.11
CA VAL A 232 11.49 -8.37 -5.43
C VAL A 232 10.24 -7.50 -5.21
N ALA A 233 10.17 -6.86 -4.01
CA ALA A 233 9.05 -5.99 -3.65
C ALA A 233 9.51 -4.83 -2.78
N TYR A 234 9.49 -3.60 -3.32
CA TYR A 234 9.90 -2.40 -2.58
C TYR A 234 9.05 -1.18 -2.95
N GLY A 235 9.07 -0.14 -2.11
CA GLY A 235 8.13 0.98 -2.18
C GLY A 235 8.13 1.78 -3.49
N ARG A 236 9.25 1.83 -4.23
CA ARG A 236 9.31 2.55 -5.52
C ARG A 236 8.65 1.80 -6.68
N LEU A 237 8.50 0.48 -6.57
CA LEU A 237 7.77 -0.28 -7.59
C LEU A 237 6.28 0.07 -7.56
N PRO A 238 5.64 0.17 -8.74
CA PRO A 238 4.18 0.29 -8.83
C PRO A 238 3.47 -0.81 -8.04
N PRO A 239 2.30 -0.53 -7.47
CA PRO A 239 1.52 -1.53 -6.76
C PRO A 239 1.20 -2.76 -7.61
N GLU A 240 0.93 -2.57 -8.90
CA GLU A 240 0.64 -3.62 -9.87
C GLU A 240 1.83 -4.58 -10.00
N ILE A 241 3.02 -4.04 -10.19
CA ILE A 241 4.26 -4.83 -10.28
C ILE A 241 4.57 -5.56 -8.97
N ARG A 242 4.36 -4.89 -7.82
CA ARG A 242 4.53 -5.53 -6.51
C ARG A 242 3.56 -6.70 -6.33
N SER A 243 2.32 -6.54 -6.78
CA SER A 243 1.30 -7.60 -6.75
C SER A 243 1.70 -8.77 -7.62
N GLU A 244 2.22 -8.51 -8.81
CA GLU A 244 2.70 -9.56 -9.72
C GLU A 244 3.89 -10.31 -9.12
N GLN A 245 4.88 -9.61 -8.58
CA GLN A 245 6.03 -10.24 -7.91
C GLN A 245 5.58 -11.10 -6.71
N ALA A 246 4.59 -10.64 -5.96
CA ALA A 246 4.00 -11.39 -4.86
C ALA A 246 3.22 -12.62 -5.37
N ALA A 247 2.47 -12.50 -6.45
CA ALA A 247 1.75 -13.61 -7.08
C ALA A 247 2.71 -14.68 -7.62
N LEU A 248 3.79 -14.26 -8.28
CA LEU A 248 4.84 -15.17 -8.75
C LEU A 248 5.55 -15.88 -7.59
N PHE A 249 5.83 -15.20 -6.47
CA PHE A 249 6.37 -15.86 -5.28
C PHE A 249 5.39 -16.88 -4.69
N ASN A 250 4.09 -16.59 -4.71
CA ASN A 250 3.05 -17.47 -4.18
C ASN A 250 2.80 -18.70 -5.07
N ASP A 251 3.11 -18.63 -6.36
CA ASP A 251 2.95 -19.74 -7.30
C ASP A 251 4.17 -20.69 -7.21
N PRO A 252 3.97 -21.95 -6.76
CA PRO A 252 5.05 -22.94 -6.68
C PRO A 252 5.72 -23.24 -8.03
N ASN A 253 5.02 -23.02 -9.14
CA ASN A 253 5.47 -23.33 -10.50
C ASN A 253 6.13 -22.16 -11.21
N SER A 254 6.11 -20.96 -10.61
CA SER A 254 6.73 -19.77 -11.19
C SER A 254 8.25 -19.85 -11.29
N GLY A 255 8.87 -20.70 -10.47
CA GLY A 255 10.32 -20.78 -10.32
C GLY A 255 10.91 -19.70 -9.39
N LEU A 256 10.10 -18.83 -8.77
CA LEU A 256 10.54 -17.86 -7.77
C LEU A 256 10.35 -18.46 -6.36
N ASP A 257 11.42 -18.63 -5.62
CA ASP A 257 11.46 -19.39 -4.37
C ASP A 257 11.51 -18.51 -3.12
N VAL A 258 12.08 -17.32 -3.23
CA VAL A 258 12.34 -16.35 -2.16
C VAL A 258 11.78 -15.00 -2.56
N ILE A 259 11.33 -14.21 -1.61
CA ILE A 259 10.99 -12.81 -1.86
C ILE A 259 11.94 -11.90 -1.08
N ILE A 260 12.46 -10.85 -1.74
CA ILE A 260 13.29 -9.83 -1.10
C ILE A 260 12.55 -8.51 -1.18
N GLY A 261 12.39 -7.83 -0.05
CA GLY A 261 11.65 -6.57 -0.08
C GLY A 261 12.05 -5.59 1.00
N SER A 262 11.45 -4.40 0.92
CA SER A 262 11.59 -3.36 1.94
C SER A 262 10.47 -3.48 3.00
N ASP A 263 10.27 -2.43 3.79
CA ASP A 263 9.10 -2.24 4.67
C ASP A 263 7.75 -2.35 3.93
N ALA A 264 7.75 -2.21 2.59
CA ALA A 264 6.58 -2.50 1.75
C ALA A 264 6.02 -3.93 1.97
N ILE A 265 6.82 -4.89 2.43
CA ILE A 265 6.36 -6.21 2.86
C ILE A 265 5.41 -6.11 4.06
N GLY A 266 5.69 -5.21 5.01
CA GLY A 266 4.87 -4.99 6.21
C GLY A 266 3.52 -4.34 5.91
N MET A 267 3.43 -3.51 4.87
CA MET A 267 2.23 -2.77 4.51
C MET A 267 1.69 -3.21 3.15
N GLY A 268 0.46 -3.73 3.10
CA GLY A 268 -0.33 -3.84 1.87
C GLY A 268 0.09 -4.87 0.82
N LEU A 269 1.18 -5.61 0.99
CA LEU A 269 1.44 -6.78 0.16
C LEU A 269 0.58 -7.93 0.66
N ASN A 270 -0.56 -8.11 -0.01
CA ASN A 270 -1.29 -9.34 0.14
C ASN A 270 -0.56 -10.41 -0.66
N LEU A 271 0.19 -11.26 0.04
CA LEU A 271 0.84 -12.41 -0.57
C LEU A 271 -0.17 -13.49 -0.99
N TYR A 272 -1.40 -13.07 -1.27
CA TYR A 272 -2.53 -13.84 -1.79
C TYR A 272 -3.26 -13.04 -2.87
N VAL A 273 -2.60 -12.57 -3.91
CA VAL A 273 -3.30 -11.96 -5.05
C VAL A 273 -3.76 -13.06 -5.98
N SER A 274 -5.06 -13.27 -6.04
CA SER A 274 -5.70 -13.91 -7.18
C SER A 274 -5.80 -12.88 -8.29
N ASP A 275 -4.80 -12.77 -9.15
CA ASP A 275 -4.98 -12.06 -10.41
C ASP A 275 -5.80 -12.96 -11.36
N THR A 276 -7.07 -12.62 -11.52
CA THR A 276 -8.07 -13.39 -12.27
C THR A 276 -8.06 -13.13 -13.77
N ARG A 277 -7.13 -12.33 -14.30
CA ARG A 277 -7.15 -12.05 -15.73
C ARG A 277 -6.44 -13.08 -16.61
N ARG A 278 -5.65 -14.05 -16.06
CA ARG A 278 -4.78 -14.86 -16.94
C ARG A 278 -4.50 -16.32 -16.58
N PHE A 279 -5.16 -16.95 -15.62
CA PHE A 279 -4.96 -18.39 -15.41
C PHE A 279 -6.27 -19.14 -15.27
N CYS A 280 -6.82 -19.47 -16.42
CA CYS A 280 -7.73 -20.60 -16.57
C CYS A 280 -6.91 -21.89 -16.59
N THR A 281 -7.43 -22.89 -15.93
CA THR A 281 -7.17 -24.34 -15.99
C THR A 281 -6.11 -24.96 -15.09
N TYR A 282 -6.66 -25.80 -14.20
CA TYR A 282 -6.07 -27.01 -13.58
C TYR A 282 -4.79 -26.82 -12.76
N HIS A 283 -4.98 -26.74 -11.44
CA HIS A 283 -4.37 -27.65 -10.46
C HIS A 283 -4.57 -27.12 -9.04
N LEU A 284 -5.04 -28.00 -8.16
CA LEU A 284 -5.10 -27.85 -6.69
C LEU A 284 -3.67 -27.73 -6.14
N HIS A 285 -3.02 -26.56 -6.26
CA HIS A 285 -1.66 -26.37 -5.77
C HIS A 285 -1.63 -25.50 -4.53
N SER A 286 -0.97 -26.01 -3.49
CA SER A 286 -0.68 -25.32 -2.24
C SER A 286 0.06 -24.02 -2.52
N HIS A 287 -0.57 -22.88 -2.21
CA HIS A 287 0.11 -21.58 -2.31
C HIS A 287 1.28 -21.50 -1.35
N ARG A 288 2.39 -20.95 -1.81
CA ARG A 288 3.52 -20.65 -0.94
C ARG A 288 3.13 -19.52 0.01
N LYS A 289 3.56 -19.64 1.26
CA LYS A 289 3.41 -18.62 2.31
C LYS A 289 4.80 -18.20 2.74
N ILE A 290 4.95 -16.97 3.20
CA ILE A 290 6.18 -16.61 3.92
C ILE A 290 6.25 -17.49 5.17
N LYS A 291 7.23 -18.38 5.20
CA LYS A 291 7.51 -19.23 6.35
C LYS A 291 8.37 -18.49 7.38
N ARG A 292 9.38 -17.78 6.87
CA ARG A 292 10.37 -17.10 7.68
C ARG A 292 10.65 -15.70 7.15
N ILE A 293 10.65 -14.72 8.06
CA ILE A 293 11.13 -13.36 7.80
C ILE A 293 12.57 -13.26 8.30
N ILE A 294 13.47 -12.78 7.45
CA ILE A 294 14.88 -12.59 7.73
C ILE A 294 15.19 -11.11 7.56
N PHE A 295 15.45 -10.40 8.64
CA PHE A 295 15.92 -9.02 8.56
C PHE A 295 17.41 -9.00 8.18
N GLU A 296 17.76 -8.31 7.08
CA GLU A 296 19.17 -8.05 6.73
C GLU A 296 19.82 -7.17 7.79
N THR A 297 19.09 -6.15 8.26
CA THR A 297 19.48 -5.24 9.33
C THR A 297 18.27 -4.75 10.11
N SER A 298 18.48 -4.37 11.37
CA SER A 298 17.48 -3.72 12.23
C SER A 298 17.43 -2.20 12.04
N ARG A 299 18.16 -1.64 11.07
CA ARG A 299 18.29 -0.19 10.83
C ARG A 299 17.86 0.19 9.42
N LYS A 300 17.46 1.45 9.26
CA LYS A 300 17.10 2.03 7.97
C LYS A 300 17.57 3.48 7.86
N TRP A 301 17.73 3.95 6.64
CA TRP A 301 17.99 5.36 6.35
C TRP A 301 16.69 6.16 6.40
N ASP A 302 16.61 7.21 7.23
CA ASP A 302 15.41 8.07 7.36
C ASP A 302 15.37 9.21 6.34
N GLY A 303 16.41 9.34 5.51
CA GLY A 303 16.64 10.43 4.57
C GLY A 303 17.80 11.34 4.99
N THR A 304 18.21 11.32 6.26
CA THR A 304 19.30 12.13 6.82
C THR A 304 20.34 11.30 7.55
N ARG A 305 19.92 10.26 8.26
CA ARG A 305 20.78 9.38 9.06
C ARG A 305 20.25 7.97 9.11
N GLU A 306 21.08 7.05 9.55
CA GLU A 306 20.68 5.70 9.88
C GLU A 306 19.95 5.70 11.23
N VAL A 307 18.76 5.10 11.27
CA VAL A 307 17.92 4.99 12.47
C VAL A 307 17.50 3.53 12.68
N GLU A 308 17.30 3.16 13.92
CA GLU A 308 16.76 1.85 14.27
C GLU A 308 15.28 1.74 13.85
N LEU A 309 14.87 0.54 13.48
CA LEU A 309 13.45 0.26 13.21
C LEU A 309 12.65 0.39 14.49
N SER A 310 11.47 0.99 14.41
CA SER A 310 10.56 1.01 15.54
C SER A 310 10.02 -0.40 15.85
N THR A 311 9.64 -0.61 17.10
CA THR A 311 8.97 -1.84 17.57
C THR A 311 7.76 -2.19 16.68
N SER A 312 6.94 -1.21 16.33
CA SER A 312 5.78 -1.40 15.46
C SER A 312 6.22 -1.90 14.08
N GLN A 313 7.24 -1.29 13.46
CA GLN A 313 7.75 -1.72 12.15
C GLN A 313 8.26 -3.17 12.19
N ILE A 314 9.05 -3.54 13.20
CA ILE A 314 9.57 -4.90 13.35
C ILE A 314 8.41 -5.90 13.51
N LYS A 315 7.43 -5.60 14.37
CA LYS A 315 6.25 -6.45 14.59
C LYS A 315 5.36 -6.56 13.36
N GLN A 316 5.15 -5.46 12.64
CA GLN A 316 4.33 -5.42 11.43
C GLN A 316 4.96 -6.25 10.30
N ILE A 317 6.27 -6.11 10.08
CA ILE A 317 7.02 -6.88 9.09
C ILE A 317 7.11 -8.34 9.53
N GLY A 318 7.61 -8.60 10.74
CA GLY A 318 7.75 -9.95 11.29
C GLY A 318 6.43 -10.71 11.35
N GLY A 319 5.35 -9.99 11.63
CA GLY A 319 3.98 -10.50 11.66
C GLY A 319 3.48 -11.10 10.34
N ARG A 320 4.16 -10.87 9.23
CA ARG A 320 3.83 -11.49 7.93
C ARG A 320 4.26 -12.95 7.82
N ALA A 321 5.17 -13.42 8.69
CA ALA A 321 5.55 -14.84 8.71
C ALA A 321 4.40 -15.72 9.21
N GLY A 322 4.22 -16.91 8.63
CA GLY A 322 3.25 -17.91 9.05
C GLY A 322 1.80 -17.45 8.97
N ARG A 323 1.41 -16.66 7.96
CA ARG A 323 0.04 -16.16 7.82
C ARG A 323 -0.96 -17.31 7.68
N TYR A 324 -2.10 -17.23 8.37
CA TYR A 324 -3.21 -18.18 8.27
C TYR A 324 -3.76 -18.21 6.84
N GLY A 325 -4.03 -19.39 6.28
CA GLY A 325 -4.58 -19.53 4.92
C GLY A 325 -5.35 -20.83 4.73
N LEU A 326 -6.01 -20.95 3.59
CA LEU A 326 -7.07 -21.87 3.18
C LEU A 326 -6.82 -23.40 3.40
N HIS A 327 -5.61 -23.84 3.64
CA HIS A 327 -5.27 -25.25 3.80
C HIS A 327 -4.68 -25.55 5.18
N GLY A 328 -5.51 -25.46 6.22
CA GLY A 328 -5.18 -25.96 7.55
C GLY A 328 -4.06 -25.19 8.27
N ALA A 329 -4.09 -25.19 9.58
CA ALA A 329 -2.98 -24.77 10.40
C ALA A 329 -1.80 -25.72 10.15
N SER A 330 -0.75 -25.28 9.42
CA SER A 330 0.54 -25.93 9.62
C SER A 330 0.94 -25.64 11.07
N SER A 331 1.19 -26.67 11.84
CA SER A 331 1.54 -26.61 13.26
C SER A 331 2.78 -25.78 13.56
N ASP A 332 3.57 -25.43 12.55
CA ASP A 332 4.92 -24.87 12.73
C ASP A 332 4.98 -23.35 12.92
N GLY A 333 3.88 -22.62 12.69
CA GLY A 333 3.84 -21.16 12.87
C GLY A 333 4.79 -20.39 11.94
N GLY A 334 4.94 -19.07 12.19
CA GLY A 334 5.89 -18.20 11.51
C GLY A 334 7.21 -18.07 12.28
N ILE A 335 8.30 -17.86 11.56
CA ILE A 335 9.63 -17.64 12.15
C ILE A 335 10.13 -16.25 11.77
N VAL A 336 10.71 -15.53 12.74
CA VAL A 336 11.43 -14.28 12.53
C VAL A 336 12.90 -14.49 12.92
N THR A 337 13.82 -14.02 12.11
CA THR A 337 15.26 -14.05 12.40
C THR A 337 15.98 -12.90 11.69
N THR A 338 17.29 -12.85 11.81
CA THR A 338 18.14 -11.86 11.16
C THR A 338 19.19 -12.54 10.29
N LEU A 339 19.73 -11.82 9.32
CA LEU A 339 20.84 -12.31 8.52
C LEU A 339 22.12 -12.33 9.37
N TYR A 340 22.35 -11.29 10.16
CA TYR A 340 23.54 -11.13 10.99
C TYR A 340 23.21 -11.26 12.48
N PRO A 341 24.16 -11.75 13.31
CA PRO A 341 23.93 -11.99 14.74
C PRO A 341 23.75 -10.70 15.56
N GLU A 342 24.37 -9.60 15.15
CA GLU A 342 24.31 -8.31 15.83
C GLU A 342 22.90 -7.70 15.85
N ASP A 343 22.07 -7.98 14.85
CA ASP A 343 20.70 -7.47 14.76
C ASP A 343 19.67 -8.30 15.55
N LEU A 344 20.00 -9.56 15.85
CA LEU A 344 19.05 -10.49 16.47
C LEU A 344 18.56 -10.04 17.86
N PRO A 345 19.41 -9.50 18.77
CA PRO A 345 18.96 -9.02 20.06
C PRO A 345 17.91 -7.90 19.95
N ALA A 346 18.13 -6.94 19.02
CA ALA A 346 17.20 -5.82 18.79
C ALA A 346 15.84 -6.31 18.26
N VAL A 347 15.86 -7.22 17.28
CA VAL A 347 14.63 -7.81 16.72
C VAL A 347 13.90 -8.63 17.80
N LYS A 348 14.60 -9.39 18.62
CA LYS A 348 14.02 -10.18 19.70
C LYS A 348 13.38 -9.30 20.75
N ALA A 349 14.09 -8.28 21.23
CA ALA A 349 13.57 -7.31 22.19
C ALA A 349 12.32 -6.58 21.65
N ALA A 350 12.34 -6.17 20.38
CA ALA A 350 11.18 -5.53 19.76
C ALA A 350 9.97 -6.48 19.64
N MET A 351 10.20 -7.75 19.30
CA MET A 351 9.10 -8.73 19.19
C MET A 351 8.46 -9.05 20.55
N ASP A 352 9.24 -9.03 21.63
CA ASP A 352 8.78 -9.33 23.00
C ASP A 352 8.18 -8.11 23.71
N SER A 353 8.59 -6.88 23.34
CA SER A 353 8.14 -5.64 24.00
C SER A 353 6.72 -5.24 23.61
N ASN A 354 6.04 -4.48 24.46
CA ASN A 354 4.79 -3.81 24.09
C ASN A 354 5.10 -2.58 23.22
N ILE A 355 4.24 -2.33 22.24
CA ILE A 355 4.33 -1.11 21.43
C ILE A 355 3.76 0.04 22.28
N PRO A 356 4.47 1.17 22.44
CA PRO A 356 3.94 2.31 23.20
C PRO A 356 2.69 2.88 22.50
N PRO A 357 1.76 3.47 23.26
CA PRO A 357 0.62 4.18 22.70
C PRO A 357 1.08 5.26 21.72
N ILE A 358 0.30 5.51 20.68
CA ILE A 358 0.58 6.58 19.73
C ILE A 358 0.41 7.96 20.39
N PRO A 359 1.17 8.99 19.96
CA PRO A 359 1.22 10.27 20.68
C PRO A 359 -0.03 11.13 20.52
N GLY A 360 -0.80 10.93 19.44
CA GLY A 360 -2.00 11.74 19.17
C GLY A 360 -2.52 11.59 17.76
N ALA A 361 -3.59 12.28 17.47
CA ALA A 361 -4.24 12.35 16.16
C ALA A 361 -3.73 13.58 15.38
N VAL A 362 -3.21 13.36 14.19
CA VAL A 362 -2.68 14.44 13.35
C VAL A 362 -3.82 15.28 12.78
N LEU A 363 -3.76 16.59 12.97
CA LEU A 363 -4.69 17.53 12.35
C LEU A 363 -4.29 17.87 10.91
N PRO A 364 -5.27 18.04 10.00
CA PRO A 364 -4.99 18.50 8.65
C PRO A 364 -4.58 19.97 8.62
N LEU A 365 -3.67 20.32 7.72
CA LEU A 365 -3.47 21.69 7.29
C LEU A 365 -4.62 22.06 6.35
N ASN A 366 -5.38 23.10 6.65
CA ASN A 366 -6.52 23.49 5.83
C ASN A 366 -6.45 24.96 5.36
N VAL A 367 -7.25 25.30 4.35
CA VAL A 367 -7.29 26.64 3.76
C VAL A 367 -7.71 27.72 4.76
N ASN A 368 -8.61 27.39 5.69
CA ASN A 368 -9.06 28.35 6.73
C ASN A 368 -7.90 28.77 7.64
N ALA A 369 -6.98 27.86 7.92
CA ALA A 369 -5.78 28.17 8.68
C ALA A 369 -4.89 29.19 7.95
N TYR A 370 -4.78 29.10 6.62
CA TYR A 370 -4.07 30.11 5.82
C TYR A 370 -4.70 31.49 5.96
N PHE A 371 -6.01 31.60 5.79
CA PHE A 371 -6.70 32.88 5.95
C PHE A 371 -6.55 33.45 7.36
N THR A 372 -6.58 32.61 8.38
CA THR A 372 -6.34 33.03 9.76
C THR A 372 -4.95 33.60 9.93
N VAL A 373 -3.92 32.94 9.38
CA VAL A 373 -2.54 33.42 9.43
C VAL A 373 -2.38 34.72 8.65
N GLN A 374 -2.96 34.82 7.47
CA GLN A 374 -2.94 36.04 6.66
C GLN A 374 -3.54 37.24 7.43
N GLN A 375 -4.70 37.04 8.05
CA GLN A 375 -5.33 38.09 8.86
C GLN A 375 -4.50 38.46 10.09
N ALA A 376 -3.92 37.46 10.77
CA ALA A 376 -3.10 37.69 11.96
C ALA A 376 -1.78 38.41 11.66
N THR A 377 -1.20 38.18 10.50
CA THR A 377 0.10 38.76 10.10
C THR A 377 -0.05 40.08 9.35
N LEU A 378 -1.27 40.50 9.00
CA LEU A 378 -1.57 41.71 8.20
C LEU A 378 -0.77 41.75 6.87
N ALA A 379 -0.35 40.60 6.38
CA ALA A 379 0.41 40.49 5.15
C ALA A 379 -0.51 40.40 3.93
N ASP A 380 -0.34 41.28 2.96
CA ASP A 380 -1.15 41.26 1.73
C ASP A 380 -0.96 39.95 0.93
N LYS A 381 0.25 39.41 0.93
CA LYS A 381 0.58 38.10 0.29
C LYS A 381 1.68 37.40 1.09
N PRO A 382 1.37 36.66 2.15
CA PRO A 382 2.37 35.87 2.85
C PRO A 382 2.92 34.78 1.94
N GLN A 383 4.22 34.50 2.06
CA GLN A 383 4.81 33.32 1.40
C GLN A 383 4.24 32.04 2.00
N PHE A 384 4.08 30.99 1.20
CA PHE A 384 3.49 29.73 1.67
C PHE A 384 4.35 29.08 2.79
N THR A 385 5.67 29.22 2.72
CA THR A 385 6.59 28.82 3.81
C THR A 385 6.29 29.54 5.11
N HIS A 386 6.03 30.83 5.06
CA HIS A 386 5.68 31.62 6.24
C HIS A 386 4.39 31.13 6.90
N VAL A 387 3.39 30.76 6.09
CA VAL A 387 2.14 30.18 6.60
C VAL A 387 2.40 28.88 7.34
N VAL A 388 3.15 27.95 6.73
CA VAL A 388 3.46 26.64 7.31
C VAL A 388 4.27 26.80 8.61
N GLU A 389 5.29 27.67 8.62
CA GLU A 389 6.11 27.95 9.82
C GLU A 389 5.29 28.62 10.93
N THR A 390 4.46 29.60 10.58
CA THR A 390 3.61 30.28 11.57
C THR A 390 2.61 29.34 12.18
N MET A 391 2.00 28.47 11.37
CA MET A 391 1.10 27.45 11.89
C MET A 391 1.80 26.49 12.83
N SER A 392 2.99 26.01 12.48
CA SER A 392 3.78 25.11 13.34
C SER A 392 4.14 25.78 14.68
N LEU A 393 4.47 27.09 14.67
CA LEU A 393 4.88 27.81 15.87
C LEU A 393 3.72 28.26 16.77
N PHE A 394 2.59 28.66 16.19
CA PHE A 394 1.51 29.31 16.95
C PHE A 394 0.30 28.44 17.18
N SER A 395 0.09 27.35 16.43
CA SER A 395 -1.01 26.47 16.70
C SER A 395 -0.75 25.65 17.96
N ARG A 396 -1.52 25.93 18.99
CA ARG A 396 -1.51 25.16 20.24
C ARG A 396 -2.49 24.01 20.12
N THR A 397 -1.99 22.84 19.72
CA THR A 397 -2.80 21.62 19.81
C THR A 397 -2.95 21.18 21.26
N ARG A 398 -4.17 20.73 21.60
CA ARG A 398 -4.43 20.06 22.88
C ARG A 398 -4.60 18.58 22.60
N HIS A 399 -4.19 17.76 23.57
CA HIS A 399 -4.49 16.33 23.51
C HIS A 399 -6.01 16.13 23.25
N PRO A 400 -6.40 15.23 22.33
CA PRO A 400 -5.61 14.17 21.68
C PRO A 400 -4.92 14.58 20.36
N TYR A 401 -4.89 15.86 19.98
CA TYR A 401 -4.40 16.32 18.69
C TYR A 401 -2.92 16.67 18.70
N ILE A 402 -2.27 16.39 17.57
CA ILE A 402 -0.88 16.77 17.29
C ILE A 402 -0.75 17.39 15.90
N HIS A 403 0.30 18.17 15.67
CA HIS A 403 0.65 18.63 14.33
C HIS A 403 1.46 17.57 13.58
N GLY A 404 1.13 17.38 12.32
CA GLY A 404 1.97 16.62 11.39
C GLY A 404 3.17 17.48 10.96
N GLU A 405 4.28 17.42 11.69
CA GLU A 405 5.55 17.98 11.22
C GLU A 405 6.14 17.06 10.16
N ASN A 406 6.03 17.44 8.89
CA ASN A 406 6.68 16.74 7.79
C ASN A 406 7.72 17.65 7.15
N LYS A 407 8.99 17.22 7.11
CA LYS A 407 10.05 17.93 6.38
C LYS A 407 9.68 18.16 4.91
N GLU A 408 8.94 17.22 4.32
CA GLU A 408 8.46 17.34 2.95
C GLU A 408 7.50 18.53 2.78
N HIS A 409 6.69 18.88 3.78
CA HIS A 409 5.81 20.06 3.73
C HIS A 409 6.59 21.37 3.54
N ARG A 410 7.77 21.50 4.15
CA ARG A 410 8.62 22.66 3.97
C ARG A 410 9.20 22.73 2.55
N GLU A 411 9.72 21.62 2.03
CA GLU A 411 10.23 21.53 0.65
C GLU A 411 9.13 21.86 -0.37
N VAL A 412 7.91 21.37 -0.13
CA VAL A 412 6.75 21.71 -0.96
C VAL A 412 6.39 23.18 -0.86
N ALA A 413 6.39 23.76 0.35
CA ALA A 413 6.10 25.17 0.55
C ALA A 413 7.14 26.07 -0.15
N GLU A 414 8.43 25.75 -0.05
CA GLU A 414 9.51 26.43 -0.76
C GLU A 414 9.33 26.35 -2.29
N PHE A 415 8.98 25.17 -2.80
CA PHE A 415 8.68 24.99 -4.22
C PHE A 415 7.51 25.85 -4.67
N LEU A 416 6.43 25.90 -3.89
CA LEU A 416 5.24 26.67 -4.21
C LEU A 416 5.45 28.19 -4.11
N ASN A 417 6.36 28.68 -3.27
CA ASN A 417 6.67 30.11 -3.18
C ASN A 417 7.07 30.70 -4.53
N THR A 418 7.72 29.92 -5.40
CA THR A 418 8.13 30.38 -6.73
C THR A 418 6.95 30.62 -7.68
N ALA A 419 5.80 30.03 -7.38
CA ALA A 419 4.63 29.99 -8.24
C ALA A 419 3.40 30.70 -7.63
N PHE A 420 3.44 30.99 -6.34
CA PHE A 420 2.28 31.32 -5.51
C PHE A 420 1.53 32.59 -5.94
N SER A 421 2.23 33.58 -6.52
CA SER A 421 1.62 34.84 -6.97
C SER A 421 0.62 34.66 -8.14
N HIS A 422 0.62 33.51 -8.80
CA HIS A 422 -0.17 33.23 -10.00
C HIS A 422 -1.28 32.19 -9.77
N PHE A 423 -1.35 31.61 -8.57
CA PHE A 423 -2.34 30.57 -8.24
C PHE A 423 -3.47 31.09 -7.34
N THR A 424 -4.62 30.48 -7.49
CA THR A 424 -5.65 30.55 -6.45
C THR A 424 -5.18 29.76 -5.23
N MET A 425 -5.80 30.00 -4.07
CA MET A 425 -5.48 29.24 -2.87
C MET A 425 -5.78 27.74 -3.06
N ASP A 426 -6.90 27.44 -3.73
CA ASP A 426 -7.30 26.05 -3.99
C ASP A 426 -6.27 25.34 -4.87
N ASP A 427 -5.77 25.98 -5.93
CA ASP A 427 -4.71 25.44 -6.77
C ASP A 427 -3.42 25.19 -5.96
N ALA A 428 -3.03 26.14 -5.12
CA ALA A 428 -1.86 26.01 -4.28
C ALA A 428 -1.99 24.84 -3.28
N MET A 429 -3.17 24.66 -2.68
CA MET A 429 -3.45 23.53 -1.77
C MET A 429 -3.48 22.19 -2.50
N ILE A 430 -3.99 22.12 -3.74
CA ILE A 430 -3.89 20.91 -4.56
C ILE A 430 -2.42 20.57 -4.81
N TRP A 431 -1.60 21.54 -5.21
CA TRP A 431 -0.17 21.33 -5.39
C TRP A 431 0.55 20.92 -4.09
N PHE A 432 0.19 21.53 -2.97
CA PHE A 432 0.76 21.22 -1.67
C PHE A 432 0.55 19.75 -1.24
N HIS A 433 -0.62 19.19 -1.55
CA HIS A 433 -0.95 17.79 -1.26
C HIS A 433 -0.58 16.83 -2.39
N SER A 434 0.04 17.31 -3.46
CA SER A 434 0.37 16.47 -4.61
C SER A 434 1.49 15.46 -4.30
N PRO A 435 1.42 14.23 -4.86
CA PRO A 435 2.36 13.16 -4.56
C PRO A 435 3.70 13.31 -5.33
N VAL A 436 4.32 14.48 -5.28
CA VAL A 436 5.62 14.71 -5.91
C VAL A 436 6.71 13.93 -5.20
N SER A 437 7.58 13.27 -5.97
CA SER A 437 8.72 12.54 -5.42
C SER A 437 9.92 13.47 -5.23
N TRP A 438 9.94 14.23 -4.14
CA TRP A 438 10.91 15.30 -3.85
C TRP A 438 12.37 14.84 -3.81
N ARG A 439 12.61 13.57 -3.48
CA ARG A 439 13.97 12.95 -3.43
C ARG A 439 14.48 12.48 -4.79
N ASP A 440 13.69 12.63 -5.83
CA ASP A 440 14.02 12.22 -7.19
C ASP A 440 14.13 13.48 -8.05
N ASP A 441 15.36 13.89 -8.38
CA ASP A 441 15.63 15.15 -9.07
C ASP A 441 14.93 15.24 -10.44
N VAL A 442 14.80 14.11 -11.14
CA VAL A 442 14.10 14.07 -12.44
C VAL A 442 12.59 14.20 -12.25
N ALA A 443 12.01 13.52 -11.26
CA ALA A 443 10.60 13.68 -10.93
C ALA A 443 10.27 15.11 -10.48
N LYS A 444 11.17 15.72 -9.70
CA LYS A 444 11.07 17.12 -9.28
C LYS A 444 11.15 18.07 -10.48
N ALA A 445 12.03 17.80 -11.46
CA ALA A 445 12.12 18.58 -12.69
C ALA A 445 10.83 18.51 -13.51
N VAL A 446 10.24 17.31 -13.67
CA VAL A 446 8.93 17.12 -14.32
C VAL A 446 7.83 17.89 -13.59
N ALA A 447 7.77 17.80 -12.26
CA ALA A 447 6.79 18.53 -11.44
C ALA A 447 6.96 20.05 -11.61
N THR A 448 8.20 20.55 -11.63
CA THR A 448 8.51 21.96 -11.87
C THR A 448 8.01 22.40 -13.24
N ARG A 449 8.13 21.54 -14.24
CA ARG A 449 7.62 21.83 -15.59
C ARG A 449 6.10 21.89 -15.59
N PHE A 450 5.42 20.91 -15.00
CA PHE A 450 3.96 20.92 -14.87
C PHE A 450 3.48 22.19 -14.17
N LEU A 451 4.16 22.61 -13.11
CA LEU A 451 3.84 23.83 -12.37
C LEU A 451 3.97 25.08 -13.26
N LYS A 452 5.07 25.21 -14.02
CA LYS A 452 5.30 26.33 -14.94
C LYS A 452 4.27 26.36 -16.08
N ASP A 453 3.96 25.20 -16.67
CA ASP A 453 2.98 25.12 -17.75
C ASP A 453 1.56 25.45 -17.24
N HIS A 454 1.20 25.01 -16.00
CA HIS A 454 -0.04 25.42 -15.35
C HIS A 454 -0.11 26.93 -15.16
N GLN A 455 0.97 27.58 -14.71
CA GLN A 455 1.03 29.03 -14.55
C GLN A 455 0.85 29.80 -15.86
N MET A 456 1.47 29.29 -16.95
CA MET A 456 1.62 30.08 -18.19
C MET A 456 0.59 29.76 -19.27
N ARG A 457 0.08 28.50 -19.31
CA ARG A 457 -0.65 27.97 -20.48
C ARG A 457 -2.06 27.47 -20.18
N LEU A 458 -2.50 27.46 -18.94
CA LEU A 458 -3.76 26.87 -18.49
C LEU A 458 -3.96 25.38 -18.88
N ARG A 459 -3.03 24.77 -19.62
CA ARG A 459 -3.04 23.36 -20.00
C ARG A 459 -1.63 22.79 -19.97
N VAL A 460 -1.47 21.71 -19.25
CA VAL A 460 -0.22 20.96 -19.11
C VAL A 460 -0.24 19.76 -20.05
N LYS A 461 0.74 19.65 -20.93
CA LYS A 461 0.90 18.50 -21.85
C LYS A 461 1.86 17.48 -21.26
N LEU A 462 1.37 16.28 -20.99
CA LEU A 462 2.13 15.20 -20.38
C LEU A 462 3.39 14.84 -21.17
N THR A 463 3.22 14.50 -22.44
CA THR A 463 4.30 14.01 -23.32
C THR A 463 5.39 15.03 -23.56
N GLU A 464 5.06 16.32 -23.62
CA GLU A 464 6.04 17.40 -23.79
C GLU A 464 7.01 17.46 -22.61
N ALA A 465 6.50 17.42 -21.36
CA ALA A 465 7.32 17.44 -20.17
C ALA A 465 8.18 16.16 -20.03
N LEU A 466 7.61 14.99 -20.32
CA LEU A 466 8.33 13.71 -20.24
C LEU A 466 9.45 13.58 -21.29
N ARG A 467 9.28 14.16 -22.50
CA ARG A 467 10.33 14.18 -23.54
C ARG A 467 11.51 15.05 -23.15
N GLN A 468 11.25 16.21 -22.55
CA GLN A 468 12.33 17.14 -22.13
C GLN A 468 13.25 16.50 -21.10
N GLU A 469 12.70 15.70 -20.20
CA GLU A 469 13.48 14.95 -19.18
C GLU A 469 13.96 13.58 -19.70
N LYS A 470 13.86 13.30 -21.00
CA LYS A 470 14.31 12.08 -21.69
C LYS A 470 13.68 10.79 -21.17
N LEU A 471 12.56 10.86 -20.45
CA LEU A 471 11.89 9.69 -19.85
C LEU A 471 11.21 8.82 -20.90
N LEU A 472 10.60 9.41 -21.95
CA LEU A 472 9.99 8.65 -23.03
C LEU A 472 11.01 7.91 -23.90
N GLN A 473 12.22 8.46 -24.08
CA GLN A 473 13.29 7.80 -24.82
C GLN A 473 13.72 6.49 -24.15
N ASN A 474 13.76 6.46 -22.80
CA ASN A 474 14.07 5.24 -22.04
C ASN A 474 12.95 4.18 -22.21
N LEU A 475 11.70 4.59 -22.24
CA LEU A 475 10.56 3.71 -22.50
C LEU A 475 10.63 3.11 -23.92
N GLU A 476 10.82 3.95 -24.93
CA GLU A 476 10.95 3.54 -26.34
C GLU A 476 12.12 2.58 -26.55
N ALA A 477 13.30 2.89 -25.98
CA ALA A 477 14.47 2.01 -26.04
C ALA A 477 14.22 0.65 -25.39
N THR A 478 13.45 0.63 -24.31
CA THR A 478 13.08 -0.62 -23.63
C THR A 478 12.13 -1.45 -24.49
N TYR A 479 11.14 -0.82 -25.13
CA TYR A 479 10.22 -1.51 -26.04
C TYR A 479 10.95 -2.08 -27.27
N LEU A 480 11.87 -1.34 -27.88
CA LEU A 480 12.71 -1.85 -28.97
C LEU A 480 13.55 -3.06 -28.51
N ALA A 481 14.04 -3.06 -27.28
CA ALA A 481 14.76 -4.21 -26.72
C ALA A 481 13.81 -5.40 -26.50
N MET A 482 12.57 -5.17 -26.05
CA MET A 482 11.52 -6.19 -25.90
C MET A 482 11.18 -6.85 -27.23
N GLU A 483 10.90 -6.08 -28.27
CA GLU A 483 10.56 -6.56 -29.62
C GLU A 483 11.72 -7.35 -30.24
N ALA A 484 12.94 -6.84 -30.08
CA ALA A 484 14.13 -7.49 -30.58
C ALA A 484 14.59 -8.69 -29.72
N GLN A 485 13.90 -9.00 -28.60
CA GLN A 485 14.29 -10.01 -27.61
C GLN A 485 15.75 -9.85 -27.12
N LYS A 486 16.21 -8.61 -27.06
CA LYS A 486 17.58 -8.27 -26.61
C LYS A 486 17.59 -7.87 -25.14
N LYS A 487 18.75 -8.04 -24.52
CA LYS A 487 18.97 -7.54 -23.17
C LYS A 487 19.15 -6.02 -23.20
N VAL A 488 18.62 -5.34 -22.19
CA VAL A 488 18.90 -3.92 -21.94
C VAL A 488 20.34 -3.79 -21.46
N SER A 489 21.06 -2.76 -21.89
CA SER A 489 22.48 -2.54 -21.57
C SER A 489 22.73 -2.37 -20.06
N ASP A 490 21.92 -1.56 -19.39
CA ASP A 490 21.94 -1.38 -17.93
C ASP A 490 20.52 -1.53 -17.37
N PRO A 491 20.14 -2.76 -16.96
CA PRO A 491 18.80 -3.00 -16.42
C PRO A 491 18.49 -2.20 -15.15
N ARG A 492 19.50 -1.87 -14.33
CA ARG A 492 19.28 -1.10 -13.09
C ARG A 492 18.97 0.36 -13.38
N ALA A 493 19.75 1.00 -14.23
CA ALA A 493 19.51 2.37 -14.64
C ALA A 493 18.18 2.50 -15.40
N THR A 494 17.90 1.57 -16.30
CA THR A 494 16.63 1.52 -17.04
C THR A 494 15.43 1.39 -16.09
N LEU A 495 15.49 0.49 -15.11
CA LEU A 495 14.42 0.34 -14.12
C LEU A 495 14.21 1.62 -13.30
N MET A 496 15.30 2.33 -12.93
CA MET A 496 15.19 3.62 -12.25
C MET A 496 14.46 4.66 -13.10
N ALA A 497 14.83 4.78 -14.35
CA ALA A 497 14.21 5.74 -15.27
C ALA A 497 12.71 5.43 -15.48
N LEU A 498 12.36 4.15 -15.61
CA LEU A 498 10.96 3.72 -15.71
C LEU A 498 10.16 3.95 -14.43
N GLU A 499 10.76 3.76 -13.25
CA GLU A 499 10.13 4.09 -11.95
C GLU A 499 9.85 5.60 -11.86
N THR A 500 10.78 6.46 -12.27
CA THR A 500 10.62 7.91 -12.30
C THR A 500 9.56 8.34 -13.32
N LEU A 501 9.58 7.74 -14.52
CA LEU A 501 8.53 7.93 -15.53
C LEU A 501 7.15 7.60 -14.97
N HIS A 502 7.00 6.42 -14.38
CA HIS A 502 5.72 5.98 -13.80
C HIS A 502 5.23 6.97 -12.74
N LYS A 503 6.09 7.39 -11.81
CA LYS A 503 5.72 8.37 -10.79
C LYS A 503 5.29 9.72 -11.37
N SER A 504 5.95 10.17 -12.43
CA SER A 504 5.59 11.40 -13.12
C SER A 504 4.22 11.31 -13.80
N ILE A 505 3.91 10.15 -14.39
CA ILE A 505 2.58 9.87 -14.96
C ILE A 505 1.52 9.84 -13.84
N ILE A 506 1.80 9.19 -12.73
CA ILE A 506 0.91 9.14 -11.57
C ILE A 506 0.61 10.54 -11.02
N LEU A 507 1.63 11.38 -10.91
CA LEU A 507 1.43 12.78 -10.53
C LEU A 507 0.48 13.49 -11.50
N TYR A 508 0.67 13.32 -12.81
CA TYR A 508 -0.20 13.90 -13.83
C TYR A 508 -1.66 13.42 -13.69
N MET A 509 -1.87 12.12 -13.54
CA MET A 509 -3.21 11.52 -13.35
C MET A 509 -3.86 12.03 -12.06
N TRP A 510 -3.09 12.12 -10.97
CA TRP A 510 -3.58 12.65 -9.68
C TRP A 510 -4.03 14.12 -9.81
N MET A 511 -3.26 14.94 -10.54
CA MET A 511 -3.62 16.33 -10.83
C MET A 511 -4.85 16.42 -11.75
N GLY A 512 -4.94 15.54 -12.76
CA GLY A 512 -6.05 15.52 -13.70
C GLY A 512 -7.40 15.22 -13.08
N GLN A 513 -7.44 14.40 -12.02
CA GLN A 513 -8.68 14.16 -11.28
C GLN A 513 -9.17 15.39 -10.50
N ARG A 514 -8.29 16.32 -10.17
CA ARG A 514 -8.59 17.53 -9.39
C ARG A 514 -8.69 18.78 -10.24
N MET A 515 -7.96 18.82 -11.34
CA MET A 515 -7.91 19.93 -12.30
C MET A 515 -8.04 19.38 -13.74
N PRO A 516 -9.19 18.79 -14.12
CA PRO A 516 -9.34 18.07 -15.39
C PRO A 516 -9.19 18.96 -16.63
N VAL A 517 -9.45 20.26 -16.52
CA VAL A 517 -9.25 21.22 -17.61
C VAL A 517 -7.78 21.49 -17.87
N VAL A 518 -6.98 21.54 -16.79
CA VAL A 518 -5.54 21.84 -16.86
C VAL A 518 -4.74 20.59 -17.26
N PHE A 519 -5.04 19.44 -16.65
CA PHE A 519 -4.40 18.15 -16.88
C PHE A 519 -5.36 17.21 -17.62
N ALA A 520 -5.59 17.50 -18.90
CA ALA A 520 -6.68 16.90 -19.67
C ALA A 520 -6.29 15.57 -20.38
N ASP A 521 -4.99 15.23 -20.46
CA ASP A 521 -4.50 14.08 -21.26
C ASP A 521 -4.52 12.77 -20.42
N LEU A 522 -5.65 12.49 -19.72
CA LEU A 522 -5.76 11.34 -18.80
C LEU A 522 -5.76 9.99 -19.52
N GLU A 523 -6.31 9.92 -20.73
CA GLU A 523 -6.35 8.72 -21.54
C GLU A 523 -4.93 8.35 -22.00
N GLU A 524 -4.17 9.32 -22.54
CA GLU A 524 -2.76 9.17 -22.89
C GLU A 524 -1.91 8.79 -21.67
N ALA A 525 -2.18 9.39 -20.50
CA ALA A 525 -1.49 9.07 -19.25
C ALA A 525 -1.74 7.61 -18.84
N SER A 526 -2.97 7.11 -18.99
CA SER A 526 -3.33 5.72 -18.68
C SER A 526 -2.60 4.73 -19.58
N GLU A 527 -2.56 5.00 -20.89
CA GLU A 527 -1.81 4.16 -21.85
C GLU A 527 -0.30 4.14 -21.56
N LEU A 528 0.29 5.31 -21.27
CA LEU A 528 1.71 5.42 -20.94
C LEU A 528 2.04 4.70 -19.63
N LYS A 529 1.13 4.76 -18.64
CA LYS A 529 1.26 4.02 -17.38
C LYS A 529 1.36 2.52 -17.64
N GLU A 530 0.41 1.95 -18.41
CA GLU A 530 0.43 0.52 -18.74
C GLU A 530 1.70 0.12 -19.52
N LYS A 531 2.15 0.96 -20.45
CA LYS A 531 3.40 0.73 -21.18
C LYS A 531 4.60 0.75 -20.23
N ALA A 532 4.68 1.70 -19.30
CA ALA A 532 5.76 1.77 -18.33
C ALA A 532 5.78 0.55 -17.40
N GLU A 533 4.62 0.06 -16.96
CA GLU A 533 4.49 -1.15 -16.15
C GLU A 533 4.98 -2.40 -16.90
N LYS A 534 4.54 -2.61 -18.14
CA LYS A 534 5.01 -3.72 -18.99
C LYS A 534 6.53 -3.67 -19.23
N ALA A 535 7.09 -2.49 -19.43
CA ALA A 535 8.53 -2.30 -19.59
C ALA A 535 9.30 -2.63 -18.29
N MET A 536 8.78 -2.24 -17.13
CA MET A 536 9.39 -2.59 -15.83
C MET A 536 9.36 -4.09 -15.57
N GLU A 537 8.25 -4.77 -15.87
CA GLU A 537 8.14 -6.24 -15.78
C GLU A 537 9.23 -6.92 -16.61
N PHE A 538 9.38 -6.50 -17.86
CA PHE A 538 10.42 -7.03 -18.74
C PHE A 538 11.82 -6.83 -18.17
N VAL A 539 12.15 -5.63 -17.68
CA VAL A 539 13.46 -5.37 -17.08
C VAL A 539 13.70 -6.24 -15.84
N LEU A 540 12.69 -6.41 -14.96
CA LEU A 540 12.79 -7.27 -13.79
C LEU A 540 13.00 -8.74 -14.17
N GLN A 541 12.37 -9.22 -15.25
CA GLN A 541 12.57 -10.57 -15.75
C GLN A 541 14.00 -10.78 -16.28
N ILE A 542 14.55 -9.81 -17.02
CA ILE A 542 15.97 -9.85 -17.47
C ILE A 542 16.91 -9.92 -16.27
N MET A 543 16.61 -9.21 -15.19
CA MET A 543 17.39 -9.21 -13.96
C MET A 543 17.29 -10.52 -13.17
N THR A 544 16.39 -11.43 -13.56
CA THR A 544 16.20 -12.74 -12.91
C THR A 544 16.77 -13.85 -13.79
N LYS A 545 17.88 -14.45 -13.39
CA LYS A 545 18.51 -15.55 -14.15
C LYS A 545 17.54 -16.74 -14.26
N GLY A 546 17.28 -17.22 -15.49
CA GLY A 546 16.60 -18.50 -15.74
C GLY A 546 15.06 -18.48 -15.77
N VAL A 547 14.39 -17.33 -15.66
CA VAL A 547 12.97 -17.22 -16.01
C VAL A 547 12.88 -17.25 -17.53
N ARG A 548 12.24 -18.30 -18.09
CA ARG A 548 12.06 -18.42 -19.52
C ARG A 548 11.20 -17.25 -20.02
N ALA A 549 11.72 -16.48 -20.98
CA ALA A 549 11.04 -15.41 -21.71
C ALA A 549 9.74 -15.84 -22.44
N LYS A 550 9.35 -17.11 -22.34
CA LYS A 550 8.21 -17.70 -23.03
C LYS A 550 6.84 -17.13 -22.68
N SER A 551 6.69 -16.36 -21.59
CA SER A 551 5.36 -15.88 -21.19
C SER A 551 4.94 -14.58 -21.87
N ILE A 552 5.86 -13.72 -22.29
CA ILE A 552 5.52 -12.41 -22.88
C ILE A 552 5.31 -12.51 -24.41
N VAL A 553 6.15 -13.29 -25.09
CA VAL A 553 6.06 -13.41 -26.57
C VAL A 553 4.79 -14.15 -27.00
N GLY A 554 4.34 -15.14 -26.20
CA GLY A 554 3.03 -15.77 -26.41
C GLY A 554 1.85 -14.81 -26.22
N ARG A 555 1.99 -13.85 -25.33
CA ARG A 555 0.93 -12.88 -25.00
C ARG A 555 0.77 -11.77 -26.05
N LEU A 556 1.87 -11.37 -26.68
CA LEU A 556 1.85 -10.37 -27.77
C LEU A 556 1.36 -10.97 -29.10
N ALA A 557 1.48 -12.29 -29.29
CA ALA A 557 0.96 -12.99 -30.46
C ALA A 557 -0.56 -13.22 -30.38
N ASP A 558 -1.10 -13.47 -29.17
CA ASP A 558 -2.54 -13.65 -28.94
C ASP A 558 -3.34 -12.33 -28.99
N GLU A 559 -2.71 -11.18 -28.77
CA GLU A 559 -3.36 -9.85 -28.92
C GLU A 559 -3.43 -9.38 -30.40
N ARG A 560 -2.79 -10.11 -31.35
CA ARG A 560 -2.82 -9.82 -32.80
C ARG A 560 -3.65 -10.81 -33.62
N SER A 561 -4.19 -11.84 -32.99
CA SER A 561 -5.17 -12.76 -33.58
C SER A 561 -6.56 -12.52 -33.00
#